data_7d93235b0fd571d57ce4b4fa7494f050
#
_entry.id   7d93235b0fd571d57ce4b4fa7494f050
#
_cell.length_a   1.000
_cell.length_b   1.000
_cell.length_c   1.000
_cell.angle_alpha   90.00
_cell.angle_beta   90.00
_cell.angle_gamma   90.00
#
_symmetry.space_group_name_H-M   'P 1'
#
loop_
_entity.id
_entity.type
_entity.pdbx_description
1 polymer ?
#
loop_
_entity_poly.entity_id
_entity_poly.type
_entity_poly.pdbx_seq_one_letter_code
_entity_poly.pdbx_strand_id
1 'polypeptide(L)'
;MAIIYNEKNKTFNLQTKNTSYIIGVIEDTVLLHLYYGKKIRAYNQDLYEIAVTRDAGAFCGSDFENNPHLRSEALAVEYPCYGHADLRTPAFHAEYENGSAITKLDYVDYRIFDGKKTIPGLPSTYAENDGEVQTLEITLRDALTGLEVILSYSVFEDFDAIAKSVKIKNLTGQNVRLKSAISSTTYVFDKRFEFVHLAG
;
A
#
# COMPACT_ATOMS: atom_id res chain seq x y z
N MET A 1 13.73 -7.20 15.03
CA MET A 1 12.60 -7.56 14.13
C MET A 1 11.99 -6.25 13.69
N ALA A 2 12.22 -5.89 12.46
CA ALA A 2 11.85 -4.58 11.92
C ALA A 2 10.36 -4.48 11.52
N ILE A 3 9.69 -5.61 11.32
CA ILE A 3 8.28 -5.65 10.89
C ILE A 3 7.46 -6.38 11.93
N ILE A 4 6.45 -5.68 12.48
CA ILE A 4 5.55 -6.19 13.51
C ILE A 4 4.14 -6.23 12.93
N TYR A 5 3.56 -7.42 12.83
CA TYR A 5 2.16 -7.60 12.46
C TYR A 5 1.29 -7.72 13.72
N ASN A 6 0.24 -6.93 13.77
CA ASN A 6 -0.81 -7.01 14.79
C ASN A 6 -2.05 -7.64 14.18
N GLU A 7 -2.28 -8.91 14.50
CA GLU A 7 -3.40 -9.69 13.97
C GLU A 7 -4.77 -9.12 14.37
N LYS A 8 -4.87 -8.58 15.58
CA LYS A 8 -6.14 -8.04 16.09
C LYS A 8 -6.63 -6.85 15.26
N ASN A 9 -5.72 -5.95 14.90
CA ASN A 9 -6.04 -4.72 14.18
C ASN A 9 -5.66 -4.81 12.69
N LYS A 10 -5.14 -5.95 12.25
CA LYS A 10 -4.63 -6.16 10.87
C LYS A 10 -3.68 -5.05 10.40
N THR A 11 -2.74 -4.68 11.28
CA THR A 11 -1.78 -3.60 10.99
C THR A 11 -0.36 -4.13 10.92
N PHE A 12 0.42 -3.57 10.01
CA PHE A 12 1.86 -3.80 9.86
C PHE A 12 2.59 -2.55 10.29
N ASN A 13 3.43 -2.65 11.31
CA ASN A 13 4.31 -1.59 11.76
C ASN A 13 5.74 -1.90 11.30
N LEU A 14 6.19 -1.18 10.29
CA LEU A 14 7.52 -1.28 9.72
C LEU A 14 8.42 -0.30 10.48
N GLN A 15 9.31 -0.83 11.30
CA GLN A 15 10.13 -0.04 12.23
C GLN A 15 11.58 -0.01 11.78
N THR A 16 12.11 1.19 11.66
CA THR A 16 13.55 1.43 11.59
C THR A 16 14.08 1.81 12.99
N LYS A 17 15.30 2.28 13.08
CA LYS A 17 15.89 2.75 14.34
C LYS A 17 15.07 3.89 14.96
N ASN A 18 14.66 4.86 14.14
CA ASN A 18 14.03 6.10 14.62
C ASN A 18 12.63 6.34 14.05
N THR A 19 12.19 5.57 13.06
CA THR A 19 10.90 5.80 12.38
C THR A 19 9.97 4.60 12.43
N SER A 20 8.68 4.84 12.24
CA SER A 20 7.66 3.84 11.97
C SER A 20 6.89 4.22 10.71
N TYR A 21 6.65 3.23 9.86
CA TYR A 21 5.74 3.30 8.74
C TYR A 21 4.65 2.27 8.96
N ILE A 22 3.39 2.70 9.06
CA ILE A 22 2.28 1.83 9.44
C ILE A 22 1.23 1.79 8.36
N ILE A 23 0.88 0.58 7.98
CA ILE A 23 -0.21 0.27 7.06
C ILE A 23 -1.18 -0.70 7.73
N GLY A 24 -2.42 -0.69 7.30
CA GLY A 24 -3.44 -1.57 7.86
C GLY A 24 -4.47 -1.99 6.82
N VAL A 25 -5.17 -3.09 7.11
CA VAL A 25 -6.20 -3.62 6.24
C VAL A 25 -7.56 -3.37 6.89
N ILE A 26 -8.43 -2.62 6.21
CA ILE A 26 -9.81 -2.38 6.65
C ILE A 26 -10.78 -3.19 5.78
N GLU A 27 -11.88 -3.68 6.37
CA GLU A 27 -12.91 -4.51 5.71
C GLU A 27 -12.31 -5.73 4.97
N ASP A 28 -11.14 -6.22 5.40
CA ASP A 28 -10.40 -7.32 4.76
C ASP A 28 -10.02 -7.09 3.29
N THR A 29 -10.24 -5.91 2.77
CA THR A 29 -10.08 -5.59 1.35
C THR A 29 -9.17 -4.40 1.09
N VAL A 30 -9.29 -3.30 1.84
CA VAL A 30 -8.58 -2.06 1.51
C VAL A 30 -7.34 -1.88 2.36
N LEU A 31 -6.19 -1.74 1.70
CA LEU A 31 -4.92 -1.45 2.33
C LEU A 31 -4.75 0.06 2.52
N LEU A 32 -4.61 0.50 3.77
CA LEU A 32 -4.51 1.91 4.16
C LEU A 32 -3.10 2.30 4.57
N HIS A 33 -2.70 3.52 4.23
CA HIS A 33 -1.60 4.22 4.87
C HIS A 33 -2.09 4.88 6.17
N LEU A 34 -1.49 4.53 7.30
CA LEU A 34 -1.95 4.99 8.61
C LEU A 34 -1.01 6.00 9.25
N TYR A 35 0.29 5.80 9.11
CA TYR A 35 1.28 6.63 9.77
C TYR A 35 2.65 6.54 9.11
N TYR A 36 3.34 7.67 9.04
CA TYR A 36 4.77 7.73 8.81
C TYR A 36 5.38 8.85 9.67
N GLY A 37 6.35 8.51 10.49
CA GLY A 37 6.97 9.47 11.39
C GLY A 37 7.91 8.84 12.42
N LYS A 38 8.07 9.49 13.57
CA LYS A 38 8.91 8.99 14.65
C LYS A 38 8.47 7.60 15.09
N LYS A 39 9.46 6.78 15.49
CA LYS A 39 9.20 5.41 15.95
C LYS A 39 8.17 5.36 17.07
N ILE A 40 7.14 4.56 16.91
CA ILE A 40 6.14 4.23 17.92
C ILE A 40 6.18 2.74 18.23
N ARG A 41 6.06 2.39 19.51
CA ARG A 41 6.19 0.99 19.96
C ARG A 41 5.06 0.10 19.47
N ALA A 42 3.85 0.60 19.55
CA ALA A 42 2.65 -0.13 19.17
C ALA A 42 1.62 0.83 18.57
N TYR A 43 0.88 0.33 17.60
CA TYR A 43 -0.25 1.01 17.00
C TYR A 43 -1.51 0.26 17.39
N ASN A 44 -2.29 0.83 18.30
CA ASN A 44 -3.48 0.20 18.90
C ASN A 44 -4.77 0.95 18.55
N GLN A 45 -4.69 1.95 17.67
CA GLN A 45 -5.85 2.72 17.27
C GLN A 45 -6.77 1.86 16.39
N ASP A 46 -8.06 1.98 16.62
CA ASP A 46 -9.06 1.33 15.78
C ASP A 46 -9.05 1.98 14.40
N LEU A 47 -8.99 1.16 13.35
CA LEU A 47 -8.96 1.66 11.97
C LEU A 47 -10.25 2.39 11.61
N TYR A 48 -11.37 2.01 12.18
CA TYR A 48 -12.67 2.67 11.97
C TYR A 48 -12.78 4.03 12.63
N GLU A 49 -12.05 4.28 13.73
CA GLU A 49 -11.98 5.62 14.33
C GLU A 49 -11.19 6.61 13.49
N ILE A 50 -10.22 6.11 12.70
CA ILE A 50 -9.39 6.94 11.82
C ILE A 50 -10.03 7.12 10.46
N ALA A 51 -10.70 6.09 9.98
CA ALA A 51 -11.47 6.14 8.76
C ALA A 51 -12.56 7.20 8.92
N VAL A 52 -12.42 8.33 8.24
CA VAL A 52 -13.39 9.42 8.29
C VAL A 52 -14.74 8.88 7.84
N THR A 53 -15.61 8.62 8.82
CA THR A 53 -17.00 8.31 8.56
C THR A 53 -17.68 9.61 8.19
N ARG A 54 -18.09 9.73 6.94
CA ARG A 54 -19.00 10.78 6.52
C ARG A 54 -20.40 10.20 6.42
N ASP A 55 -21.37 10.89 7.01
CA ASP A 55 -22.76 10.62 6.67
C ASP A 55 -22.93 10.68 5.15
N ALA A 56 -23.58 9.66 4.61
CA ALA A 56 -23.81 9.57 3.18
C ALA A 56 -24.45 10.85 2.66
N GLY A 57 -23.68 11.68 2.00
CA GLY A 57 -24.24 12.62 1.05
C GLY A 57 -24.99 11.80 -0.01
N ALA A 58 -26.13 12.26 -0.44
CA ALA A 58 -27.13 11.53 -1.23
C ALA A 58 -26.63 10.93 -2.58
N PHE A 59 -25.35 11.02 -2.91
CA PHE A 59 -24.83 10.74 -4.25
C PHE A 59 -23.83 9.58 -4.35
N CYS A 60 -23.31 9.07 -3.25
CA CYS A 60 -22.34 7.95 -3.29
C CYS A 60 -22.76 6.87 -2.30
N GLY A 61 -23.06 5.68 -2.79
CA GLY A 61 -23.20 4.49 -1.97
C GLY A 61 -21.89 4.15 -1.27
N SER A 62 -21.94 3.40 -0.17
CA SER A 62 -20.74 2.79 0.41
C SER A 62 -20.33 1.58 -0.42
N ASP A 63 -19.03 1.38 -0.64
CA ASP A 63 -18.49 0.16 -1.24
C ASP A 63 -18.45 -1.00 -0.23
N PHE A 64 -18.81 -0.74 1.03
CA PHE A 64 -18.71 -1.67 2.15
C PHE A 64 -20.09 -2.02 2.67
N GLU A 65 -20.54 -3.25 2.38
CA GLU A 65 -21.87 -3.73 2.78
C GLU A 65 -22.11 -3.66 4.28
N ASN A 66 -21.08 -4.01 5.07
CA ASN A 66 -21.17 -4.05 6.53
C ASN A 66 -20.92 -2.70 7.19
N ASN A 67 -20.50 -1.69 6.44
CA ASN A 67 -20.15 -0.38 6.99
C ASN A 67 -20.59 0.77 6.06
N PRO A 68 -21.90 1.07 6.03
CA PRO A 68 -22.47 2.02 5.06
C PRO A 68 -21.98 3.47 5.26
N HIS A 69 -21.32 3.78 6.37
CA HIS A 69 -20.73 5.10 6.65
C HIS A 69 -19.27 5.22 6.22
N LEU A 70 -18.61 4.11 5.91
CA LEU A 70 -17.24 4.12 5.41
C LEU A 70 -17.23 4.53 3.94
N ARG A 71 -16.28 5.40 3.58
CA ARG A 71 -16.15 5.97 2.24
C ARG A 71 -14.75 5.74 1.69
N SER A 72 -14.63 4.98 0.61
CA SER A 72 -13.33 4.69 -0.01
C SER A 72 -12.63 5.96 -0.52
N GLU A 73 -13.35 6.95 -1.01
CA GLU A 73 -12.79 8.22 -1.47
C GLU A 73 -12.19 9.08 -0.35
N ALA A 74 -12.55 8.79 0.92
CA ALA A 74 -12.01 9.49 2.08
C ALA A 74 -10.84 8.76 2.74
N LEU A 75 -10.53 7.55 2.29
CA LEU A 75 -9.46 6.73 2.84
C LEU A 75 -8.09 7.10 2.23
N ALA A 76 -7.05 7.02 3.06
CA ALA A 76 -5.67 7.12 2.60
C ALA A 76 -5.19 5.73 2.10
N VAL A 77 -5.63 5.34 0.90
CA VAL A 77 -5.29 4.05 0.31
C VAL A 77 -3.81 3.98 0.01
N GLU A 78 -3.12 2.93 0.47
CA GLU A 78 -1.66 2.78 0.32
C GLU A 78 -1.23 2.67 -1.15
N TYR A 79 -2.03 2.03 -1.98
CA TYR A 79 -1.78 1.91 -3.42
C TYR A 79 -3.06 2.21 -4.21
N PRO A 80 -3.39 3.51 -4.39
CA PRO A 80 -4.68 3.93 -4.94
C PRO A 80 -4.84 3.56 -6.40
N CYS A 81 -6.06 3.16 -6.75
CA CYS A 81 -6.51 2.90 -8.11
C CYS A 81 -7.98 3.34 -8.27
N TYR A 82 -8.46 3.46 -9.50
CA TYR A 82 -9.80 3.99 -9.76
C TYR A 82 -10.94 3.14 -9.19
N GLY A 83 -10.73 1.83 -9.02
CA GLY A 83 -11.73 0.92 -8.47
C GLY A 83 -12.06 1.15 -6.98
N HIS A 84 -11.23 1.90 -6.26
CA HIS A 84 -11.51 2.36 -4.90
C HIS A 84 -12.03 3.79 -4.85
N ALA A 85 -12.66 4.26 -5.95
CA ALA A 85 -13.19 5.62 -6.09
C ALA A 85 -12.14 6.74 -5.86
N ASP A 86 -10.86 6.43 -5.98
CA ASP A 86 -9.81 7.43 -5.92
C ASP A 86 -9.67 8.10 -7.28
N LEU A 87 -10.26 9.28 -7.40
CA LEU A 87 -10.27 10.07 -8.63
C LEU A 87 -9.07 11.02 -8.76
N ARG A 88 -8.14 10.96 -7.82
CA ARG A 88 -6.85 11.68 -7.88
C ARG A 88 -5.91 10.96 -8.85
N THR A 89 -4.64 11.34 -8.86
CA THR A 89 -3.62 10.61 -9.62
C THR A 89 -3.41 9.21 -9.01
N PRO A 90 -3.84 8.14 -9.69
CA PRO A 90 -3.72 6.79 -9.14
C PRO A 90 -2.26 6.31 -9.15
N ALA A 91 -1.91 5.45 -8.21
CA ALA A 91 -0.63 4.76 -8.21
C ALA A 91 -0.55 3.72 -9.34
N PHE A 92 -1.68 3.14 -9.66
CA PHE A 92 -1.82 2.14 -10.72
C PHE A 92 -2.93 2.53 -11.70
N HIS A 93 -2.61 2.51 -13.00
CA HIS A 93 -3.56 2.75 -14.08
C HIS A 93 -3.28 1.80 -15.24
N ALA A 94 -4.25 0.95 -15.56
CA ALA A 94 -4.23 0.02 -16.67
C ALA A 94 -5.47 0.17 -17.55
N GLU A 95 -5.34 -0.21 -18.81
CA GLU A 95 -6.40 -0.25 -19.79
C GLU A 95 -6.54 -1.70 -20.31
N TYR A 96 -7.73 -2.23 -20.26
CA TYR A 96 -8.06 -3.58 -20.67
C TYR A 96 -8.59 -3.63 -22.13
N GLU A 97 -8.61 -4.81 -22.76
CA GLU A 97 -9.05 -4.97 -24.15
C GLU A 97 -10.48 -4.49 -24.39
N ASN A 98 -11.34 -4.55 -23.39
CA ASN A 98 -12.72 -4.05 -23.47
C ASN A 98 -12.85 -2.52 -23.34
N GLY A 99 -11.73 -1.80 -23.25
CA GLY A 99 -11.69 -0.34 -23.07
C GLY A 99 -11.88 0.14 -21.64
N SER A 100 -12.12 -0.75 -20.67
CA SER A 100 -12.18 -0.37 -19.25
C SER A 100 -10.79 0.04 -18.73
N ALA A 101 -10.79 1.06 -17.88
CA ALA A 101 -9.60 1.46 -17.13
C ALA A 101 -9.79 1.31 -15.61
N ILE A 102 -10.85 0.63 -15.20
CA ILE A 102 -11.16 0.43 -13.79
C ILE A 102 -10.47 -0.84 -13.29
N THR A 103 -9.64 -0.69 -12.30
CA THR A 103 -8.99 -1.77 -11.55
C THR A 103 -9.28 -1.57 -10.07
N LYS A 104 -9.73 -2.62 -9.38
CA LYS A 104 -9.95 -2.62 -7.93
C LYS A 104 -8.99 -3.60 -7.27
N LEU A 105 -7.94 -3.08 -6.63
CA LEU A 105 -6.88 -3.88 -6.03
C LEU A 105 -7.18 -4.16 -4.55
N ASP A 106 -7.91 -5.23 -4.30
CA ASP A 106 -8.22 -5.66 -2.94
C ASP A 106 -7.07 -6.48 -2.33
N TYR A 107 -6.89 -6.35 -1.03
CA TYR A 107 -5.92 -7.13 -0.25
C TYR A 107 -6.24 -8.63 -0.34
N VAL A 108 -5.20 -9.45 -0.48
CA VAL A 108 -5.33 -10.92 -0.55
C VAL A 108 -4.55 -11.58 0.57
N ASP A 109 -3.25 -11.28 0.67
CA ASP A 109 -2.34 -11.97 1.58
C ASP A 109 -1.05 -11.17 1.78
N TYR A 110 -0.25 -11.59 2.76
CA TYR A 110 1.07 -11.03 3.00
C TYR A 110 2.08 -12.13 3.33
N ARG A 111 3.35 -11.78 3.22
CA ARG A 111 4.45 -12.57 3.77
C ARG A 111 5.55 -11.67 4.30
N ILE A 112 6.19 -12.10 5.38
CA ILE A 112 7.36 -11.45 5.96
C ILE A 112 8.52 -12.44 5.91
N PHE A 113 9.69 -11.97 5.49
CA PHE A 113 10.90 -12.78 5.42
C PHE A 113 12.14 -11.91 5.61
N ASP A 114 13.24 -12.54 6.03
CA ASP A 114 14.53 -11.88 6.13
C ASP A 114 15.19 -11.82 4.74
N GLY A 115 15.95 -10.76 4.51
CA GLY A 115 16.58 -10.50 3.24
C GLY A 115 15.75 -9.65 2.28
N LYS A 116 16.37 -9.28 1.16
CA LYS A 116 15.77 -8.50 0.08
C LYS A 116 16.04 -9.15 -1.26
N LYS A 117 14.99 -9.35 -2.04
CA LYS A 117 15.12 -9.87 -3.40
C LYS A 117 15.73 -8.83 -4.33
N THR A 118 16.67 -9.26 -5.15
CA THR A 118 17.19 -8.47 -6.25
C THR A 118 16.09 -8.19 -7.27
N ILE A 119 16.08 -6.98 -7.82
CA ILE A 119 15.18 -6.57 -8.90
C ILE A 119 16.00 -6.54 -10.19
N PRO A 120 15.89 -7.55 -11.06
CA PRO A 120 16.71 -7.62 -12.27
C PRO A 120 16.49 -6.40 -13.17
N GLY A 121 17.59 -5.80 -13.66
CA GLY A 121 17.55 -4.70 -14.62
C GLY A 121 17.18 -3.33 -14.05
N LEU A 122 16.98 -3.21 -12.73
CA LEU A 122 16.70 -1.94 -12.08
C LEU A 122 17.73 -1.65 -10.98
N PRO A 123 18.10 -0.38 -10.79
CA PRO A 123 18.86 0.02 -9.61
C PRO A 123 18.09 -0.34 -8.35
N SER A 124 18.77 -0.94 -7.38
CA SER A 124 18.12 -1.28 -6.10
C SER A 124 19.11 -1.21 -4.96
N THR A 125 18.62 -0.91 -3.76
CA THR A 125 19.37 -1.11 -2.53
C THR A 125 19.73 -2.58 -2.39
N TYR A 126 20.86 -2.89 -1.83
CA TYR A 126 21.29 -4.25 -1.53
C TYR A 126 21.55 -4.40 -0.03
N ALA A 127 21.54 -5.62 0.44
CA ALA A 127 21.99 -6.01 1.77
C ALA A 127 23.23 -6.91 1.61
N GLU A 128 24.22 -6.76 2.48
CA GLU A 128 25.41 -7.62 2.47
C GLU A 128 25.06 -9.03 3.00
N ASN A 129 24.08 -9.08 3.92
CA ASN A 129 23.55 -10.33 4.44
C ASN A 129 22.05 -10.19 4.73
N ASP A 130 21.34 -11.32 4.80
CA ASP A 130 19.89 -11.35 4.98
C ASP A 130 19.43 -10.76 6.34
N GLY A 131 20.32 -10.74 7.35
CA GLY A 131 19.99 -10.20 8.66
C GLY A 131 19.91 -8.68 8.73
N GLU A 132 20.38 -7.96 7.71
CA GLU A 132 20.37 -6.49 7.67
C GLU A 132 19.02 -5.91 7.28
N VAL A 133 18.17 -6.70 6.65
CA VAL A 133 16.90 -6.25 6.09
C VAL A 133 15.80 -7.27 6.31
N GLN A 134 14.62 -6.79 6.64
CA GLN A 134 13.40 -7.61 6.68
C GLN A 134 12.42 -7.08 5.65
N THR A 135 11.81 -7.98 4.87
CA THR A 135 10.90 -7.60 3.79
C THR A 135 9.48 -8.06 4.06
N LEU A 136 8.53 -7.13 3.93
CA LEU A 136 7.10 -7.39 3.84
C LEU A 136 6.70 -7.36 2.37
N GLU A 137 6.06 -8.40 1.89
CA GLU A 137 5.36 -8.40 0.61
C GLU A 137 3.85 -8.51 0.88
N ILE A 138 3.07 -7.63 0.26
CA ILE A 138 1.61 -7.64 0.32
C ILE A 138 1.08 -7.88 -1.10
N THR A 139 0.20 -8.87 -1.23
CA THR A 139 -0.45 -9.20 -2.49
C THR A 139 -1.81 -8.51 -2.55
N LEU A 140 -2.02 -7.73 -3.59
CA LEU A 140 -3.30 -7.14 -3.96
C LEU A 140 -3.78 -7.78 -5.26
N ARG A 141 -5.10 -7.94 -5.44
CA ARG A 141 -5.67 -8.52 -6.65
C ARG A 141 -7.00 -7.88 -7.00
N ASP A 142 -7.19 -7.68 -8.28
CA ASP A 142 -8.50 -7.38 -8.84
C ASP A 142 -9.26 -8.69 -9.07
N ALA A 143 -10.31 -8.90 -8.30
CA ALA A 143 -11.10 -10.14 -8.35
C ALA A 143 -11.84 -10.33 -9.69
N LEU A 144 -12.18 -9.24 -10.39
CA LEU A 144 -12.88 -9.29 -11.65
C LEU A 144 -11.97 -9.67 -12.82
N THR A 145 -10.78 -9.04 -12.88
CA THR A 145 -9.86 -9.22 -14.02
C THR A 145 -8.80 -10.26 -13.76
N GLY A 146 -8.46 -10.52 -12.49
CA GLY A 146 -7.35 -11.38 -12.09
C GLY A 146 -5.99 -10.67 -12.09
N LEU A 147 -5.93 -9.37 -12.36
CA LEU A 147 -4.67 -8.62 -12.26
C LEU A 147 -4.14 -8.64 -10.83
N GLU A 148 -2.85 -8.93 -10.67
CA GLU A 148 -2.21 -9.01 -9.35
C GLU A 148 -1.07 -8.00 -9.24
N VAL A 149 -1.01 -7.34 -8.09
CA VAL A 149 0.06 -6.41 -7.72
C VAL A 149 0.67 -6.85 -6.40
N ILE A 150 1.99 -6.94 -6.34
CA ILE A 150 2.73 -7.24 -5.12
C ILE A 150 3.50 -5.98 -4.72
N LEU A 151 3.18 -5.46 -3.55
CA LEU A 151 3.90 -4.35 -2.92
C LEU A 151 4.98 -4.93 -2.01
N SER A 152 6.23 -4.53 -2.21
CA SER A 152 7.35 -4.97 -1.38
C SER A 152 7.92 -3.81 -0.60
N TYR A 153 8.12 -4.02 0.70
CA TYR A 153 8.69 -3.05 1.65
C TYR A 153 9.89 -3.70 2.32
N SER A 154 11.09 -3.30 1.94
CA SER A 154 12.33 -3.80 2.55
C SER A 154 12.82 -2.79 3.58
N VAL A 155 12.80 -3.18 4.85
CA VAL A 155 13.12 -2.34 6.00
C VAL A 155 14.57 -2.55 6.41
N PHE A 156 15.36 -1.51 6.29
CA PHE A 156 16.75 -1.44 6.75
C PHE A 156 16.78 -0.73 8.10
N GLU A 157 16.70 -1.51 9.18
CA GLU A 157 16.47 -0.98 10.53
C GLU A 157 17.53 0.05 10.94
N ASP A 158 18.80 -0.29 10.73
CA ASP A 158 19.94 0.54 11.16
C ASP A 158 20.15 1.81 10.33
N PHE A 159 19.62 1.84 9.12
CA PHE A 159 19.79 2.96 8.17
C PHE A 159 18.61 3.92 8.12
N ASP A 160 17.59 3.73 8.93
CA ASP A 160 16.33 4.48 8.87
C ASP A 160 15.72 4.54 7.45
N ALA A 161 15.85 3.45 6.70
CA ALA A 161 15.43 3.37 5.31
C ALA A 161 14.41 2.27 5.08
N ILE A 162 13.39 2.58 4.27
CA ILE A 162 12.42 1.62 3.75
C ILE A 162 12.43 1.72 2.23
N ALA A 163 12.91 0.67 1.58
CA ALA A 163 12.88 0.58 0.13
C ALA A 163 11.55 -0.04 -0.34
N LYS A 164 10.85 0.66 -1.22
CA LYS A 164 9.58 0.19 -1.79
C LYS A 164 9.76 -0.22 -3.24
N SER A 165 9.11 -1.31 -3.63
CA SER A 165 9.01 -1.73 -5.03
C SER A 165 7.67 -2.38 -5.31
N VAL A 166 7.28 -2.39 -6.58
CA VAL A 166 6.01 -2.94 -7.04
C VAL A 166 6.27 -3.95 -8.14
N LYS A 167 5.64 -5.11 -8.03
CA LYS A 167 5.63 -6.14 -9.07
C LYS A 167 4.21 -6.35 -9.55
N ILE A 168 4.00 -6.24 -10.86
CA ILE A 168 2.70 -6.45 -11.49
C ILE A 168 2.74 -7.78 -12.20
N LYS A 169 1.68 -8.59 -12.02
CA LYS A 169 1.47 -9.84 -12.72
C LYS A 169 0.16 -9.78 -13.50
N ASN A 170 0.25 -9.96 -14.79
CA ASN A 170 -0.93 -10.11 -15.62
C ASN A 170 -1.39 -11.57 -15.60
N LEU A 171 -2.43 -11.85 -14.80
CA LEU A 171 -3.10 -13.15 -14.72
C LEU A 171 -4.49 -13.09 -15.38
N THR A 172 -4.78 -12.04 -16.15
CA THR A 172 -6.09 -11.79 -16.76
C THR A 172 -6.41 -12.68 -17.95
N GLY A 173 -5.39 -13.33 -18.54
CA GLY A 173 -5.53 -14.10 -19.77
C GLY A 173 -5.68 -13.24 -21.04
N GLN A 174 -5.60 -11.92 -20.95
CA GLN A 174 -5.72 -10.97 -22.06
C GLN A 174 -4.57 -9.94 -22.00
N ASN A 175 -4.42 -9.16 -23.08
CA ASN A 175 -3.46 -8.06 -23.06
C ASN A 175 -3.95 -6.93 -22.16
N VAL A 176 -3.04 -6.40 -21.35
CA VAL A 176 -3.29 -5.25 -20.49
C VAL A 176 -2.29 -4.15 -20.84
N ARG A 177 -2.78 -2.97 -21.13
CA ARG A 177 -1.94 -1.81 -21.42
C ARG A 177 -1.70 -1.04 -20.14
N LEU A 178 -0.49 -1.11 -19.62
CA LEU A 178 -0.08 -0.35 -18.46
C LEU A 178 0.14 1.11 -18.84
N LYS A 179 -0.64 2.02 -18.25
CA LYS A 179 -0.54 3.48 -18.46
C LYS A 179 0.39 4.13 -17.46
N SER A 180 0.27 3.73 -16.17
CA SER A 180 1.19 4.14 -15.13
C SER A 180 1.25 3.09 -14.02
N ALA A 181 2.41 2.99 -13.40
CA ALA A 181 2.64 2.24 -12.17
C ALA A 181 3.75 2.94 -11.41
N ILE A 182 3.39 3.65 -10.35
CA ILE A 182 4.35 4.29 -9.46
C ILE A 182 4.75 3.32 -8.36
N SER A 183 5.98 3.44 -7.85
CA SER A 183 6.53 2.49 -6.89
C SER A 183 5.99 2.70 -5.47
N SER A 184 5.47 3.87 -5.15
CA SER A 184 4.88 4.14 -3.84
C SER A 184 3.98 5.37 -3.85
N THR A 185 3.03 5.38 -2.94
CA THR A 185 2.27 6.56 -2.51
C THR A 185 2.56 6.77 -1.03
N THR A 186 2.64 8.00 -0.59
CA THR A 186 2.84 8.31 0.83
C THR A 186 1.99 9.52 1.20
N TYR A 187 1.18 9.37 2.23
CA TYR A 187 0.41 10.47 2.78
C TYR A 187 1.20 11.12 3.91
N VAL A 188 1.38 12.43 3.81
CA VAL A 188 2.08 13.22 4.82
C VAL A 188 1.06 14.14 5.48
N PHE A 189 0.72 13.86 6.73
CA PHE A 189 -0.27 14.62 7.48
C PHE A 189 0.29 15.88 8.14
N ASP A 190 1.61 16.03 8.21
CA ASP A 190 2.28 17.20 8.77
C ASP A 190 2.75 18.14 7.64
N LYS A 191 2.33 19.40 7.69
CA LYS A 191 2.71 20.44 6.71
C LYS A 191 4.20 20.87 6.78
N ARG A 192 4.94 20.37 7.75
CA ARG A 192 6.37 20.68 7.94
C ARG A 192 7.33 19.77 7.19
N PHE A 193 6.80 18.80 6.43
CA PHE A 193 7.61 17.96 5.55
C PHE A 193 8.04 18.73 4.30
N GLU A 194 9.26 18.49 3.87
CA GLU A 194 9.81 18.98 2.61
C GLU A 194 10.08 17.79 1.70
N PHE A 195 9.69 17.91 0.45
CA PHE A 195 10.02 16.93 -0.57
C PHE A 195 11.33 17.33 -1.25
N VAL A 196 12.37 16.51 -1.07
CA VAL A 196 13.68 16.71 -1.70
C VAL A 196 13.89 15.63 -2.74
N HIS A 197 14.16 16.01 -3.98
CA HIS A 197 14.56 15.08 -5.01
C HIS A 197 15.79 15.59 -5.75
N LEU A 198 16.58 14.66 -6.26
CA LEU A 198 17.73 14.95 -7.11
C LEU A 198 17.34 14.56 -8.53
N ALA A 199 17.41 15.52 -9.45
CA ALA A 199 17.28 15.26 -10.87
C ALA A 199 18.62 14.78 -11.39
N GLY A 200 18.67 13.55 -11.90
CA GLY A 200 19.83 12.94 -12.54
C GLY A 200 19.80 13.10 -14.06
#